data_76d89b1ca5ce9296b069e70c1eee53ec
#
_entry.id   76d89b1ca5ce9296b069e70c1eee53ec
#
_cell.length_a   1.000
_cell.length_b   1.000
_cell.length_c   1.000
_cell.angle_alpha   90.00
_cell.angle_beta   90.00
_cell.angle_gamma   90.00
#
_symmetry.space_group_name_H-M   'P 1'
#
loop_
_entity.id
_entity.type
_entity.pdbx_description
1 polymer ?
#
loop_
_entity_poly.entity_id
_entity_poly.type
_entity_poly.pdbx_seq_one_letter_code
_entity_poly.pdbx_strand_id
1 'polypeptide(L)'
;PQTLIPYKNVSEIIKLFEDYNGDIDIIFEKNQAAFITEGLYLVSRLIDGSFPDYKQIIPKTFSTTATILKNDLANAIKTSNIFSDSLNQVKLKADVKNKSLNIESKNNDVGEYQESIKAVVEGDSLELNFNNKYITDCFQSISSDSLVLSFGGAGKPLAISSVSDKSFLYIVMPMNR
;
A
#
# COMPACT_ATOMS: atom_id res chain seq x y z
N PRO A 1 -21.78 -8.63 -11.83
CA PRO A 1 -22.10 -8.67 -10.42
C PRO A 1 -20.86 -8.37 -9.60
N GLN A 2 -20.99 -7.67 -8.48
CA GLN A 2 -19.92 -7.54 -7.49
C GLN A 2 -20.06 -8.70 -6.50
N THR A 3 -19.01 -9.49 -6.36
CA THR A 3 -18.96 -10.63 -5.44
C THR A 3 -17.71 -10.52 -4.58
N LEU A 4 -17.81 -10.93 -3.32
CA LEU A 4 -16.70 -10.92 -2.37
C LEU A 4 -16.16 -12.32 -2.18
N ILE A 5 -14.90 -12.52 -2.51
CA ILE A 5 -14.17 -13.77 -2.27
C ILE A 5 -13.26 -13.57 -1.04
N PRO A 6 -13.23 -14.52 -0.07
CA PRO A 6 -12.30 -14.42 1.05
C PRO A 6 -10.84 -14.31 0.58
N TYR A 7 -10.06 -13.39 1.17
CA TYR A 7 -8.66 -13.16 0.79
C TYR A 7 -7.81 -14.45 0.76
N LYS A 8 -7.99 -15.34 1.76
CA LYS A 8 -7.28 -16.61 1.79
C LYS A 8 -7.58 -17.48 0.56
N ASN A 9 -8.85 -17.51 0.12
CA ASN A 9 -9.23 -18.27 -1.06
C ASN A 9 -8.66 -17.63 -2.33
N VAL A 10 -8.63 -16.29 -2.42
CA VAL A 10 -7.98 -15.59 -3.55
C VAL A 10 -6.51 -15.97 -3.65
N SER A 11 -5.79 -16.00 -2.53
CA SER A 11 -4.36 -16.38 -2.52
C SER A 11 -4.15 -17.81 -3.00
N GLU A 12 -5.03 -18.76 -2.65
CA GLU A 12 -4.94 -20.15 -3.15
C GLU A 12 -5.32 -20.23 -4.63
N ILE A 13 -6.33 -19.49 -5.08
CA ILE A 13 -6.71 -19.40 -6.50
C ILE A 13 -5.52 -18.92 -7.33
N ILE A 14 -4.85 -17.85 -6.90
CA ILE A 14 -3.67 -17.31 -7.59
C ILE A 14 -2.58 -18.37 -7.72
N LYS A 15 -2.23 -19.06 -6.64
CA LYS A 15 -1.19 -20.11 -6.64
C LYS A 15 -1.53 -21.27 -7.58
N LEU A 16 -2.79 -21.68 -7.61
CA LEU A 16 -3.23 -22.79 -8.46
C LEU A 16 -3.20 -22.46 -9.95
N PHE A 17 -3.35 -21.19 -10.30
CA PHE A 17 -3.37 -20.72 -11.67
C PHE A 17 -2.11 -19.96 -12.10
N GLU A 18 -1.08 -19.85 -11.23
CA GLU A 18 0.14 -19.05 -11.48
C GLU A 18 0.85 -19.46 -12.78
N ASP A 19 0.93 -20.77 -13.04
CA ASP A 19 1.58 -21.34 -14.23
C ASP A 19 0.58 -21.76 -15.32
N TYR A 20 -0.72 -21.49 -15.13
CA TYR A 20 -1.74 -21.89 -16.07
C TYR A 20 -1.91 -20.85 -17.18
N ASN A 21 -1.71 -21.26 -18.45
CA ASN A 21 -1.76 -20.38 -19.63
C ASN A 21 -3.03 -20.54 -20.50
N GLY A 22 -4.01 -21.31 -20.02
CA GLY A 22 -5.27 -21.54 -20.73
C GLY A 22 -6.40 -20.62 -20.24
N ASP A 23 -7.57 -20.81 -20.82
CA ASP A 23 -8.79 -20.11 -20.42
C ASP A 23 -9.34 -20.69 -19.11
N ILE A 24 -9.86 -19.81 -18.25
CA ILE A 24 -10.51 -20.17 -17.00
C ILE A 24 -11.98 -19.73 -17.09
N ASP A 25 -12.89 -20.69 -17.04
CA ASP A 25 -14.32 -20.40 -16.93
C ASP A 25 -14.66 -20.07 -15.47
N ILE A 26 -15.29 -18.92 -15.24
CA ILE A 26 -15.72 -18.50 -13.90
C ILE A 26 -17.23 -18.46 -13.85
N ILE A 27 -17.82 -19.31 -13.01
CA ILE A 27 -19.27 -19.39 -12.78
C ILE A 27 -19.59 -18.84 -11.41
N PHE A 28 -20.47 -17.84 -11.36
CA PHE A 28 -20.94 -17.25 -10.12
C PHE A 28 -22.34 -17.76 -9.79
N GLU A 29 -22.51 -18.29 -8.59
CA GLU A 29 -23.77 -18.61 -7.97
C GLU A 29 -24.03 -17.70 -6.76
N LYS A 30 -25.16 -17.88 -6.08
CA LYS A 30 -25.55 -17.03 -4.97
C LYS A 30 -24.50 -16.96 -3.86
N ASN A 31 -23.90 -18.10 -3.48
CA ASN A 31 -23.04 -18.22 -2.32
C ASN A 31 -21.64 -18.77 -2.67
N GLN A 32 -21.36 -19.02 -3.94
CA GLN A 32 -20.09 -19.62 -4.37
C GLN A 32 -19.68 -19.17 -5.76
N ALA A 33 -18.40 -19.24 -6.04
CA ALA A 33 -17.83 -19.09 -7.36
C ALA A 33 -17.04 -20.35 -7.71
N ALA A 34 -17.24 -20.88 -8.92
CA ALA A 34 -16.46 -21.97 -9.47
C ALA A 34 -15.47 -21.46 -10.51
N PHE A 35 -14.25 -21.97 -10.46
CA PHE A 35 -13.18 -21.71 -11.43
C PHE A 35 -12.87 -23.06 -12.10
N ILE A 36 -13.05 -23.14 -13.39
CA ILE A 36 -13.04 -24.39 -14.15
C ILE A 36 -12.03 -24.29 -15.28
N THR A 37 -11.21 -25.33 -15.42
CA THR A 37 -10.32 -25.56 -16.55
C THR A 37 -10.48 -27.01 -17.02
N GLU A 38 -9.77 -27.38 -18.06
CA GLU A 38 -9.80 -28.75 -18.61
C GLU A 38 -9.41 -29.85 -17.58
N GLY A 39 -8.58 -29.48 -16.55
CA GLY A 39 -8.07 -30.43 -15.54
C GLY A 39 -8.35 -30.04 -14.10
N LEU A 40 -8.99 -28.90 -13.83
CA LEU A 40 -9.20 -28.40 -12.48
C LEU A 40 -10.60 -27.81 -12.31
N TYR A 41 -11.27 -28.22 -11.22
CA TYR A 41 -12.54 -27.66 -10.78
C TYR A 41 -12.36 -27.16 -9.35
N LEU A 42 -12.35 -25.86 -9.17
CA LEU A 42 -12.16 -25.19 -7.86
C LEU A 42 -13.41 -24.42 -7.49
N VAL A 43 -13.86 -24.56 -6.26
CA VAL A 43 -15.02 -23.80 -5.71
C VAL A 43 -14.58 -22.98 -4.52
N SER A 44 -14.94 -21.70 -4.52
CA SER A 44 -14.79 -20.79 -3.41
C SER A 44 -16.13 -20.34 -2.90
N ARG A 45 -16.35 -20.37 -1.58
CA ARG A 45 -17.48 -19.67 -0.96
C ARG A 45 -17.33 -18.17 -1.13
N LEU A 46 -18.45 -17.49 -1.35
CA LEU A 46 -18.53 -16.03 -1.36
C LEU A 46 -18.88 -15.52 0.03
N ILE A 47 -18.50 -14.28 0.30
CA ILE A 47 -18.85 -13.56 1.54
C ILE A 47 -20.14 -12.78 1.26
N ASP A 48 -21.14 -12.93 2.11
CA ASP A 48 -22.33 -12.09 2.07
C ASP A 48 -21.98 -10.68 2.56
N GLY A 49 -22.30 -9.67 1.78
CA GLY A 49 -22.08 -8.28 2.13
C GLY A 49 -21.82 -7.38 0.92
N SER A 50 -21.70 -6.10 1.18
CA SER A 50 -21.26 -5.11 0.20
C SER A 50 -19.81 -4.70 0.49
N PHE A 51 -19.00 -4.59 -0.54
CA PHE A 51 -17.66 -4.03 -0.40
C PHE A 51 -17.79 -2.54 -0.04
N PRO A 52 -17.03 -2.05 0.96
CA PRO A 52 -17.04 -0.62 1.31
C PRO A 52 -16.71 0.25 0.10
N ASP A 53 -17.39 1.40 -0.03
CA ASP A 53 -17.10 2.35 -1.10
C ASP A 53 -15.75 3.06 -0.83
N TYR A 54 -14.68 2.37 -1.21
CA TYR A 54 -13.30 2.88 -1.04
C TYR A 54 -13.04 4.17 -1.84
N LYS A 55 -13.84 4.48 -2.86
CA LYS A 55 -13.68 5.70 -3.65
C LYS A 55 -13.92 6.95 -2.82
N GLN A 56 -14.74 6.85 -1.77
CA GLN A 56 -14.98 7.96 -0.84
C GLN A 56 -13.77 8.26 0.04
N ILE A 57 -12.89 7.29 0.24
CA ILE A 57 -11.69 7.43 1.08
C ILE A 57 -10.55 8.09 0.29
N ILE A 58 -10.54 7.96 -1.04
CA ILE A 58 -9.50 8.53 -1.89
C ILE A 58 -9.59 10.05 -1.86
N PRO A 59 -8.55 10.78 -1.41
CA PRO A 59 -8.56 12.23 -1.42
C PRO A 59 -8.73 12.77 -2.85
N LYS A 60 -9.59 13.75 -3.03
CA LYS A 60 -9.77 14.43 -4.32
C LYS A 60 -8.63 15.41 -4.62
N THR A 61 -7.96 15.90 -3.59
CA THR A 61 -6.83 16.83 -3.68
C THR A 61 -5.75 16.43 -2.67
N PHE A 62 -4.51 16.66 -3.03
CA PHE A 62 -3.36 16.43 -2.20
C PHE A 62 -2.68 17.76 -1.88
N SER A 63 -2.27 17.95 -0.63
CA SER A 63 -1.53 19.16 -0.19
C SER A 63 -0.06 19.08 -0.52
N THR A 64 0.48 17.86 -0.60
CA THR A 64 1.92 17.64 -0.79
C THR A 64 2.13 16.36 -1.59
N THR A 65 3.08 16.41 -2.52
CA THR A 65 3.54 15.22 -3.22
C THR A 65 5.06 15.07 -3.04
N ALA A 66 5.52 13.83 -2.91
CA ALA A 66 6.95 13.51 -2.86
C ALA A 66 7.25 12.36 -3.82
N THR A 67 8.08 12.64 -4.83
CA THR A 67 8.57 11.60 -5.75
C THR A 67 9.94 11.14 -5.30
N ILE A 68 10.09 9.82 -5.10
CA ILE A 68 11.26 9.19 -4.50
C ILE A 68 11.62 7.88 -5.20
N LEU A 69 12.86 7.42 -5.03
CA LEU A 69 13.25 6.08 -5.43
C LEU A 69 12.66 5.05 -4.48
N LYS A 70 12.02 4.01 -5.04
CA LYS A 70 11.39 2.93 -4.27
C LYS A 70 12.38 2.22 -3.35
N ASN A 71 13.59 1.93 -3.85
CA ASN A 71 14.61 1.23 -3.07
C ASN A 71 15.12 2.07 -1.89
N ASP A 72 15.26 3.39 -2.06
CA ASP A 72 15.70 4.26 -0.98
C ASP A 72 14.66 4.27 0.15
N LEU A 73 13.38 4.43 -0.19
CA LEU A 73 12.30 4.37 0.80
C LEU A 73 12.22 3.00 1.47
N ALA A 74 12.32 1.91 0.69
CA ALA A 74 12.25 0.55 1.21
C ALA A 74 13.36 0.27 2.23
N ASN A 75 14.60 0.69 1.92
CA ASN A 75 15.75 0.52 2.80
C ASN A 75 15.60 1.37 4.07
N ALA A 76 15.23 2.64 3.94
CA ALA A 76 15.03 3.53 5.07
C ALA A 76 13.93 3.00 6.02
N ILE A 77 12.78 2.56 5.49
CA ILE A 77 11.72 1.98 6.31
C ILE A 77 12.14 0.65 6.94
N LYS A 78 12.86 -0.21 6.21
CA LYS A 78 13.38 -1.46 6.76
C LYS A 78 14.32 -1.21 7.93
N THR A 79 15.22 -0.23 7.82
CA THR A 79 16.13 0.14 8.91
C THR A 79 15.36 0.79 10.07
N SER A 80 14.42 1.69 9.77
CA SER A 80 13.59 2.35 10.80
C SER A 80 12.77 1.37 11.63
N ASN A 81 12.40 0.22 11.05
CA ASN A 81 11.63 -0.82 11.74
C ASN A 81 12.36 -1.42 12.95
N ILE A 82 13.70 -1.41 12.95
CA ILE A 82 14.52 -1.87 14.09
C ILE A 82 14.29 -0.95 15.32
N PHE A 83 14.02 0.32 15.07
CA PHE A 83 13.81 1.35 16.08
C PHE A 83 12.33 1.72 16.25
N SER A 84 11.40 0.93 15.69
CA SER A 84 9.98 1.18 15.86
C SER A 84 9.46 0.63 17.19
N ASP A 85 8.38 1.22 17.66
CA ASP A 85 7.65 0.75 18.83
C ASP A 85 6.78 -0.48 18.54
N SER A 86 6.01 -0.93 19.53
CA SER A 86 5.08 -2.06 19.40
C SER A 86 3.97 -1.83 18.36
N LEU A 87 3.73 -0.59 17.94
CA LEU A 87 2.76 -0.22 16.91
C LEU A 87 3.37 -0.16 15.50
N ASN A 88 4.68 -0.45 15.37
CA ASN A 88 5.44 -0.31 14.13
C ASN A 88 5.33 1.09 13.52
N GLN A 89 5.39 2.11 14.38
CA GLN A 89 5.23 3.49 13.95
C GLN A 89 6.48 4.00 13.22
N VAL A 90 6.26 4.66 12.10
CA VAL A 90 7.25 5.45 11.36
C VAL A 90 6.67 6.82 11.06
N LYS A 91 7.45 7.86 11.27
CA LYS A 91 7.12 9.22 10.91
C LYS A 91 7.73 9.55 9.54
N LEU A 92 6.91 10.03 8.63
CA LEU A 92 7.32 10.58 7.34
C LEU A 92 7.16 12.10 7.39
N LYS A 93 8.25 12.82 7.09
CA LYS A 93 8.27 14.28 7.03
C LYS A 93 8.71 14.73 5.65
N ALA A 94 7.79 15.28 4.89
CA ALA A 94 8.09 15.90 3.60
C ALA A 94 8.63 17.31 3.81
N ASP A 95 9.84 17.56 3.33
CA ASP A 95 10.52 18.85 3.44
C ASP A 95 10.70 19.48 2.06
N VAL A 96 9.91 20.48 1.76
CA VAL A 96 9.92 21.19 0.48
C VAL A 96 11.20 21.99 0.30
N LYS A 97 11.71 22.61 1.37
CA LYS A 97 12.91 23.45 1.31
C LYS A 97 14.16 22.66 0.98
N ASN A 98 14.32 21.51 1.66
CA ASN A 98 15.48 20.65 1.52
C ASN A 98 15.33 19.60 0.41
N LYS A 99 14.15 19.54 -0.25
CA LYS A 99 13.82 18.54 -1.28
C LYS A 99 14.12 17.13 -0.81
N SER A 100 13.59 16.80 0.36
CA SER A 100 13.83 15.51 1.01
C SER A 100 12.56 14.96 1.68
N LEU A 101 12.55 13.64 1.82
CA LEU A 101 11.63 12.94 2.71
C LEU A 101 12.46 12.42 3.89
N ASN A 102 12.14 12.86 5.11
CA ASN A 102 12.78 12.36 6.31
C ASN A 102 11.95 11.23 6.90
N ILE A 103 12.62 10.16 7.30
CA ILE A 103 12.06 8.97 7.92
C ILE A 103 12.58 8.93 9.35
N GLU A 104 11.67 8.90 10.32
CA GLU A 104 12.01 8.89 11.74
C GLU A 104 11.27 7.75 12.45
N SER A 105 11.96 7.04 13.34
CA SER A 105 11.38 6.07 14.27
C SER A 105 12.03 6.23 15.63
N LYS A 106 11.26 5.98 16.68
CA LYS A 106 11.74 6.08 18.05
C LYS A 106 11.18 4.95 18.90
N ASN A 107 12.09 4.29 19.60
CA ASN A 107 11.78 3.30 20.60
C ASN A 107 12.59 3.61 21.87
N ASN A 108 11.93 3.73 23.00
CA ASN A 108 12.58 4.16 24.26
C ASN A 108 13.63 3.15 24.75
N ASP A 109 13.51 1.88 24.39
CA ASP A 109 14.41 0.81 24.82
C ASP A 109 15.57 0.57 23.86
N VAL A 110 15.36 0.85 22.56
CA VAL A 110 16.33 0.53 21.49
C VAL A 110 17.06 1.78 20.99
N GLY A 111 16.37 2.94 20.96
CA GLY A 111 16.95 4.20 20.50
C GLY A 111 16.10 4.87 19.41
N GLU A 112 16.75 5.75 18.67
CA GLU A 112 16.12 6.57 17.63
C GLU A 112 16.82 6.39 16.30
N TYR A 113 16.04 6.45 15.23
CA TYR A 113 16.54 6.43 13.86
C TYR A 113 15.99 7.63 13.09
N GLN A 114 16.88 8.28 12.35
CA GLN A 114 16.51 9.35 11.43
C GLN A 114 17.34 9.24 10.16
N GLU A 115 16.67 9.24 9.02
CA GLU A 115 17.29 9.27 7.70
C GLU A 115 16.58 10.28 6.80
N SER A 116 17.35 10.98 5.97
CA SER A 116 16.85 11.92 4.98
C SER A 116 17.16 11.41 3.60
N ILE A 117 16.15 11.05 2.83
CA ILE A 117 16.28 10.60 1.44
C ILE A 117 15.92 11.74 0.48
N LYS A 118 16.63 11.80 -0.64
CA LYS A 118 16.35 12.79 -1.70
C LYS A 118 14.98 12.55 -2.30
N ALA A 119 14.20 13.62 -2.44
CA ALA A 119 12.86 13.57 -3.02
C ALA A 119 12.58 14.83 -3.84
N VAL A 120 11.77 14.71 -4.88
CA VAL A 120 11.14 15.89 -5.49
C VAL A 120 9.86 16.14 -4.70
N VAL A 121 9.86 17.17 -3.86
CA VAL A 121 8.73 17.51 -2.98
C VAL A 121 8.08 18.80 -3.48
N GLU A 122 6.76 18.73 -3.65
CA GLU A 122 5.91 19.85 -4.07
C GLU A 122 4.77 20.03 -3.10
N GLY A 123 4.31 21.29 -2.90
CA GLY A 123 3.24 21.65 -1.97
C GLY A 123 3.76 22.14 -0.63
N ASP A 124 3.14 21.73 0.48
CA ASP A 124 3.48 22.18 1.83
C ASP A 124 4.37 21.18 2.56
N SER A 125 5.27 21.67 3.42
CA SER A 125 5.99 20.76 4.32
C SER A 125 5.01 20.21 5.37
N LEU A 126 5.05 18.89 5.58
CA LEU A 126 4.17 18.21 6.54
C LEU A 126 4.87 17.01 7.18
N GLU A 127 4.35 16.57 8.33
CA GLU A 127 4.79 15.35 8.98
C GLU A 127 3.57 14.52 9.42
N LEU A 128 3.62 13.21 9.18
CA LEU A 128 2.55 12.27 9.54
C LEU A 128 3.16 10.94 9.99
N ASN A 129 2.46 10.28 10.90
CA ASN A 129 2.84 8.95 11.39
C ASN A 129 2.05 7.87 10.64
N PHE A 130 2.73 6.77 10.33
CA PHE A 130 2.14 5.61 9.66
C PHE A 130 2.63 4.31 10.32
N ASN A 131 1.89 3.24 10.10
CA ASN A 131 2.42 1.91 10.33
C ASN A 131 3.35 1.55 9.16
N ASN A 132 4.61 1.22 9.45
CA ASN A 132 5.64 0.97 8.44
C ASN A 132 5.29 -0.21 7.52
N LYS A 133 4.65 -1.25 8.07
CA LYS A 133 4.21 -2.42 7.32
C LYS A 133 3.21 -2.04 6.24
N TYR A 134 2.24 -1.18 6.57
CA TYR A 134 1.24 -0.75 5.58
C TYR A 134 1.85 0.06 4.43
N ILE A 135 2.97 0.76 4.65
CA ILE A 135 3.66 1.43 3.55
C ILE A 135 4.40 0.43 2.66
N THR A 136 5.06 -0.57 3.26
CA THR A 136 5.89 -1.51 2.51
C THR A 136 5.09 -2.58 1.77
N ASP A 137 3.89 -2.90 2.21
CA ASP A 137 3.05 -3.98 1.64
C ASP A 137 2.76 -3.77 0.14
N CYS A 138 2.71 -2.52 -0.33
CA CYS A 138 2.46 -2.24 -1.75
C CYS A 138 3.69 -2.33 -2.66
N PHE A 139 4.91 -2.38 -2.10
CA PHE A 139 6.14 -2.26 -2.93
C PHE A 139 6.34 -3.40 -3.91
N GLN A 140 5.87 -4.60 -3.57
CA GLN A 140 5.94 -5.77 -4.45
C GLN A 140 5.03 -5.63 -5.68
N SER A 141 3.93 -4.88 -5.54
CA SER A 141 2.97 -4.66 -6.61
C SER A 141 3.34 -3.51 -7.55
N ILE A 142 4.45 -2.83 -7.28
CA ILE A 142 4.91 -1.68 -8.07
C ILE A 142 6.19 -2.05 -8.80
N SER A 143 6.12 -2.13 -10.11
CA SER A 143 7.28 -2.45 -10.97
C SER A 143 8.21 -1.26 -11.24
N SER A 144 7.73 -0.02 -11.03
CA SER A 144 8.52 1.21 -11.23
C SER A 144 9.62 1.39 -10.19
N ASP A 145 10.76 1.93 -10.60
CA ASP A 145 11.85 2.31 -9.69
C ASP A 145 11.53 3.54 -8.84
N SER A 146 10.51 4.30 -9.20
CA SER A 146 10.12 5.52 -8.49
C SER A 146 8.66 5.48 -8.07
N LEU A 147 8.39 6.02 -6.88
CA LEU A 147 7.07 6.15 -6.27
C LEU A 147 6.69 7.63 -6.14
N VAL A 148 5.39 7.87 -6.20
CA VAL A 148 4.79 9.15 -5.81
C VAL A 148 4.01 8.94 -4.52
N LEU A 149 4.42 9.62 -3.46
CA LEU A 149 3.69 9.72 -2.19
C LEU A 149 2.85 11.01 -2.22
N SER A 150 1.54 10.87 -2.24
CA SER A 150 0.61 12.01 -2.29
C SER A 150 -0.13 12.12 -0.95
N PHE A 151 0.16 13.15 -0.19
CA PHE A 151 -0.40 13.37 1.13
C PHE A 151 -1.66 14.25 1.06
N GLY A 152 -2.74 13.77 1.66
CA GLY A 152 -4.00 14.51 1.74
C GLY A 152 -4.01 15.60 2.84
N GLY A 153 -2.98 15.65 3.69
CA GLY A 153 -2.89 16.52 4.87
C GLY A 153 -3.20 15.78 6.18
N ALA A 154 -3.28 16.54 7.27
CA ALA A 154 -3.50 15.99 8.61
C ALA A 154 -4.81 15.16 8.67
N GLY A 155 -4.71 13.94 9.21
CA GLY A 155 -5.84 13.01 9.33
C GLY A 155 -6.41 12.45 8.04
N LYS A 156 -5.84 12.80 6.89
CA LYS A 156 -6.24 12.28 5.59
C LYS A 156 -5.29 11.20 5.10
N PRO A 157 -5.74 10.29 4.22
CA PRO A 157 -4.90 9.23 3.70
C PRO A 157 -3.69 9.74 2.91
N LEU A 158 -2.63 8.93 2.95
CA LEU A 158 -1.53 8.93 1.99
C LEU A 158 -1.93 8.05 0.81
N ALA A 159 -1.79 8.56 -0.40
CA ALA A 159 -1.87 7.75 -1.62
C ALA A 159 -0.46 7.45 -2.13
N ILE A 160 -0.20 6.18 -2.42
CA ILE A 160 1.05 5.71 -3.02
C ILE A 160 0.73 5.23 -4.43
N SER A 161 1.45 5.74 -5.41
CA SER A 161 1.29 5.39 -6.82
C SER A 161 2.64 5.22 -7.50
N SER A 162 2.62 4.57 -8.66
CA SER A 162 3.77 4.47 -9.55
C SER A 162 3.90 5.72 -10.40
N VAL A 163 5.13 6.11 -10.75
CA VAL A 163 5.37 7.18 -11.72
C VAL A 163 4.96 6.75 -13.12
N SER A 164 5.22 5.50 -13.49
CA SER A 164 5.00 4.97 -14.84
C SER A 164 3.63 4.31 -15.04
N ASP A 165 3.05 3.74 -13.98
CA ASP A 165 1.77 3.04 -14.04
C ASP A 165 0.69 3.78 -13.24
N LYS A 166 -0.24 4.40 -13.95
CA LYS A 166 -1.36 5.13 -13.35
C LYS A 166 -2.55 4.24 -12.97
N SER A 167 -2.53 2.96 -13.32
CA SER A 167 -3.58 2.01 -12.95
C SER A 167 -3.49 1.57 -11.49
N PHE A 168 -2.29 1.66 -10.89
CA PHE A 168 -2.03 1.29 -9.51
C PHE A 168 -2.20 2.48 -8.56
N LEU A 169 -3.04 2.31 -7.55
CA LEU A 169 -3.23 3.26 -6.46
C LEU A 169 -3.37 2.49 -5.15
N TYR A 170 -2.55 2.84 -4.18
CA TYR A 170 -2.59 2.26 -2.83
C TYR A 170 -2.81 3.36 -1.80
N ILE A 171 -3.70 3.10 -0.83
CA ILE A 171 -4.11 4.09 0.17
C ILE A 171 -3.72 3.62 1.56
N VAL A 172 -3.05 4.48 2.32
CA VAL A 172 -2.64 4.23 3.71
C VAL A 172 -3.20 5.32 4.62
N MET A 173 -3.88 4.91 5.68
CA MET A 173 -4.36 5.86 6.69
C MET A 173 -3.21 6.24 7.63
N PRO A 174 -3.06 7.53 7.98
CA PRO A 174 -2.13 7.93 9.02
C PRO A 174 -2.59 7.41 10.38
N MET A 175 -1.63 7.19 11.28
CA MET A 175 -1.91 6.85 12.67
C MET A 175 -2.30 8.11 13.41
N ASN A 176 -3.38 8.05 14.17
CA ASN A 176 -3.72 9.09 15.14
C ASN A 176 -2.71 9.01 16.30
N ARG A 177 -2.30 10.19 16.80
CA ARG A 177 -1.45 10.28 17.99
C ARG A 177 -2.15 9.74 19.21
#